data_712465783fabd56afbb1318cd2c34d70
#
_entry.id   712465783fabd56afbb1318cd2c34d70
#
_cell.length_a   1.000
_cell.length_b   1.000
_cell.length_c   1.000
_cell.angle_alpha   90.00
_cell.angle_beta   90.00
_cell.angle_gamma   90.00
#
_symmetry.space_group_name_H-M   'P 1'
#
loop_
_entity.id
_entity.type
_entity.pdbx_description
1 polymer ?
#
loop_
_entity_poly.entity_id
_entity_poly.type
_entity_poly.pdbx_seq_one_letter_code
_entity_poly.pdbx_strand_id
1 'polypeptide(L)'
;MIPADLVDLSRLQFAVTAMYHFLFVPLTLGLSFMLVVMEVTYVLTGKQLYKDMTRFWGKLFGINFALGVATGITMEFQFGTNWAYYSHYVGDIFGAPLAIEGLMAFFLESTFIGLFFFGWDRLSKGKHLAATCMMALGSNLSALWILIANAWMMSPVGSEFNFETMRMEMTDFWAVVTSEWAQAKFVHTIAGGYMTGAIFVMALSAFYMLRRQDVKFAKSSFRLAAAFGVIASIMTIQMGDESGYLVTRDQPTKIAAMEAIWETHEAPAPMAVFAIPDEENRTNKVEISIPYVFGIMGTRSFSTEIPGINPLVETAKDRIVNGQAAVATLEALRKDPKNTELQEAFLAKKDDLGFGLLLKRYTNDVANATPDMIEKAALDTIPSVTPMYWSFRAMVGSGLAMAFVFILGLVFAMKNTIHEKRWFLRLALLSLPLPWIACEAGWFVAEFGRQPWTIFNVLPTHLSVSSLSAAEVAGSLTGFAILYTALIVVEMYLMIKLGKKGPSSLGTGRYHFEQNK
;
A
#
# COMPACT_ATOMS: atom_id res chain seq x y z
N MET A 1 -4.28 -14.40 28.73
CA MET A 1 -4.19 -13.18 27.88
C MET A 1 -2.84 -13.19 27.16
N ILE A 2 -2.82 -12.78 25.91
CA ILE A 2 -1.57 -12.63 25.14
C ILE A 2 -0.85 -11.38 25.66
N PRO A 3 0.48 -11.44 25.94
CA PRO A 3 1.23 -10.29 26.44
C PRO A 3 1.19 -9.11 25.48
N ALA A 4 0.95 -7.90 25.98
CA ALA A 4 0.82 -6.70 25.15
C ALA A 4 2.13 -6.36 24.42
N ASP A 5 3.27 -6.55 25.08
CA ASP A 5 4.60 -6.33 24.50
C ASP A 5 4.88 -7.24 23.30
N LEU A 6 4.44 -8.51 23.34
CA LEU A 6 4.53 -9.43 22.20
C LEU A 6 3.71 -8.91 21.00
N VAL A 7 2.49 -8.44 21.25
CA VAL A 7 1.61 -7.91 20.19
C VAL A 7 2.23 -6.67 19.57
N ASP A 8 2.69 -5.74 20.38
CA ASP A 8 3.27 -4.47 19.91
C ASP A 8 4.58 -4.68 19.15
N LEU A 9 5.44 -5.59 19.60
CA LEU A 9 6.66 -5.96 18.88
C LEU A 9 6.35 -6.67 17.55
N SER A 10 5.36 -7.56 17.51
CA SER A 10 4.94 -8.24 16.27
C SER A 10 4.37 -7.24 15.26
N ARG A 11 3.56 -6.28 15.71
CA ARG A 11 3.05 -5.16 14.88
C ARG A 11 4.20 -4.29 14.35
N LEU A 12 5.13 -3.91 15.22
CA LEU A 12 6.29 -3.11 14.85
C LEU A 12 7.16 -3.84 13.82
N GLN A 13 7.43 -5.13 14.02
CA GLN A 13 8.21 -5.94 13.09
C GLN A 13 7.56 -5.98 11.71
N PHE A 14 6.26 -6.26 11.63
CA PHE A 14 5.55 -6.29 10.35
C PHE A 14 5.54 -4.91 9.70
N ALA A 15 5.26 -3.84 10.45
CA ALA A 15 5.26 -2.49 9.93
C ALA A 15 6.63 -2.08 9.36
N VAL A 16 7.71 -2.31 10.10
CA VAL A 16 9.07 -1.99 9.66
C VAL A 16 9.44 -2.78 8.41
N THR A 17 9.18 -4.08 8.37
CA THR A 17 9.51 -4.91 7.20
C THR A 17 8.66 -4.55 5.98
N ALA A 18 7.38 -4.22 6.15
CA ALA A 18 6.50 -3.76 5.09
C ALA A 18 6.96 -2.43 4.50
N MET A 19 7.29 -1.44 5.34
CA MET A 19 7.81 -0.15 4.90
C MET A 19 9.15 -0.30 4.17
N TYR A 20 10.08 -1.13 4.68
CA TYR A 20 11.32 -1.43 3.95
C TYR A 20 11.06 -2.07 2.58
N HIS A 21 10.17 -3.04 2.49
CA HIS A 21 9.80 -3.66 1.21
C HIS A 21 9.20 -2.63 0.25
N PHE A 22 8.37 -1.73 0.77
CA PHE A 22 7.70 -0.72 -0.04
C PHE A 22 8.61 0.43 -0.49
N LEU A 23 9.87 0.47 -0.06
CA LEU A 23 10.88 1.33 -0.69
C LEU A 23 11.22 0.86 -2.12
N PHE A 24 11.09 -0.45 -2.41
CA PHE A 24 11.47 -1.05 -3.69
C PHE A 24 10.28 -1.29 -4.63
N VAL A 25 9.14 -1.70 -4.09
CA VAL A 25 7.96 -2.10 -4.88
C VAL A 25 7.46 -1.01 -5.81
N PRO A 26 7.23 0.25 -5.39
CA PRO A 26 6.70 1.28 -6.26
C PRO A 26 7.63 1.58 -7.44
N LEU A 27 8.94 1.58 -7.21
CA LEU A 27 9.93 1.82 -8.27
C LEU A 27 9.99 0.65 -9.25
N THR A 28 9.88 -0.59 -8.77
CA THR A 28 9.79 -1.79 -9.63
C THR A 28 8.57 -1.72 -10.54
N LEU A 29 7.39 -1.46 -9.99
CA LEU A 29 6.14 -1.34 -10.75
C LEU A 29 6.22 -0.24 -11.82
N GLY A 30 6.69 0.94 -11.43
CA GLY A 30 6.80 2.08 -12.34
C GLY A 30 7.82 1.87 -13.45
N LEU A 31 9.01 1.42 -13.12
CA LEU A 31 10.05 1.19 -14.12
C LEU A 31 9.69 0.05 -15.07
N SER A 32 9.10 -1.05 -14.62
CA SER A 32 8.75 -2.19 -15.47
C SER A 32 7.89 -1.77 -16.67
N PHE A 33 6.82 -1.00 -16.44
CA PHE A 33 5.96 -0.50 -17.51
C PHE A 33 6.61 0.60 -18.36
N MET A 34 7.41 1.47 -17.76
CA MET A 34 8.18 2.47 -18.51
C MET A 34 9.17 1.83 -19.46
N LEU A 35 9.79 0.71 -19.07
CA LEU A 35 10.67 -0.08 -19.96
C LEU A 35 9.90 -0.63 -21.16
N VAL A 36 8.67 -1.11 -20.98
CA VAL A 36 7.79 -1.51 -22.09
C VAL A 36 7.57 -0.35 -23.05
N VAL A 37 7.19 0.84 -22.55
CA VAL A 37 6.94 2.02 -23.38
C VAL A 37 8.20 2.45 -24.14
N MET A 38 9.37 2.43 -23.49
CA MET A 38 10.67 2.75 -24.13
C MET A 38 11.00 1.75 -25.23
N GLU A 39 10.78 0.45 -24.98
CA GLU A 39 11.07 -0.60 -25.95
C GLU A 39 10.06 -0.65 -27.11
N VAL A 40 8.79 -0.43 -26.88
CA VAL A 40 7.77 -0.21 -27.94
C VAL A 40 8.23 0.93 -28.85
N THR A 41 8.68 2.05 -28.26
CA THR A 41 9.19 3.18 -29.05
C THR A 41 10.43 2.80 -29.87
N TYR A 42 11.30 1.96 -29.32
CA TYR A 42 12.46 1.41 -30.07
C TYR A 42 12.01 0.52 -31.22
N VAL A 43 11.08 -0.40 -30.98
CA VAL A 43 10.62 -1.34 -32.04
C VAL A 43 9.95 -0.59 -33.17
N LEU A 44 9.11 0.41 -32.88
CA LEU A 44 8.39 1.21 -33.86
C LEU A 44 9.28 2.18 -34.65
N THR A 45 10.28 2.80 -33.98
CA THR A 45 11.08 3.84 -34.62
C THR A 45 12.45 3.34 -35.13
N GLY A 46 12.93 2.20 -34.66
CA GLY A 46 14.25 1.67 -34.93
C GLY A 46 15.41 2.50 -34.34
N LYS A 47 15.13 3.60 -33.62
CA LYS A 47 16.16 4.52 -33.12
C LYS A 47 16.94 3.92 -31.95
N GLN A 48 18.26 3.84 -32.09
CA GLN A 48 19.17 3.27 -31.09
C GLN A 48 19.04 3.96 -29.72
N LEU A 49 18.70 5.24 -29.68
CA LEU A 49 18.50 5.98 -28.46
C LEU A 49 17.50 5.30 -27.50
N TYR A 50 16.37 4.80 -28.02
CA TYR A 50 15.34 4.15 -27.19
C TYR A 50 15.79 2.75 -26.74
N LYS A 51 16.57 2.03 -27.55
CA LYS A 51 17.24 0.79 -27.10
C LYS A 51 18.17 1.06 -25.93
N ASP A 52 18.97 2.12 -26.01
CA ASP A 52 19.90 2.51 -24.96
C ASP A 52 19.16 2.98 -23.70
N MET A 53 18.02 3.70 -23.87
CA MET A 53 17.14 4.05 -22.74
C MET A 53 16.61 2.79 -22.03
N THR A 54 16.03 1.84 -22.76
CA THR A 54 15.54 0.59 -22.18
C THR A 54 16.65 -0.16 -21.43
N ARG A 55 17.84 -0.27 -22.02
CA ARG A 55 18.97 -0.96 -21.39
C ARG A 55 19.51 -0.26 -20.15
N PHE A 56 19.58 1.07 -20.17
CA PHE A 56 20.10 1.84 -19.02
C PHE A 56 19.11 1.83 -17.85
N TRP A 57 17.85 2.19 -18.10
CA TRP A 57 16.82 2.19 -17.05
C TRP A 57 16.54 0.76 -16.57
N GLY A 58 16.65 -0.25 -17.45
CA GLY A 58 16.58 -1.65 -17.09
C GLY A 58 17.68 -2.10 -16.12
N LYS A 59 18.90 -1.55 -16.19
CA LYS A 59 19.92 -1.85 -15.18
C LYS A 59 19.55 -1.35 -13.79
N LEU A 60 18.98 -0.14 -13.69
CA LEU A 60 18.50 0.42 -12.42
C LEU A 60 17.29 -0.35 -11.89
N PHE A 61 16.35 -0.71 -12.80
CA PHE A 61 15.26 -1.60 -12.48
C PHE A 61 15.75 -2.92 -11.88
N GLY A 62 16.73 -3.59 -12.49
CA GLY A 62 17.20 -4.89 -12.04
C GLY A 62 17.86 -4.88 -10.64
N ILE A 63 18.54 -3.78 -10.27
CA ILE A 63 19.08 -3.61 -8.92
C ILE A 63 17.94 -3.53 -7.91
N ASN A 64 17.00 -2.62 -8.14
CA ASN A 64 15.85 -2.40 -7.29
C ASN A 64 14.96 -3.66 -7.18
N PHE A 65 14.74 -4.33 -8.31
CA PHE A 65 13.97 -5.57 -8.38
C PHE A 65 14.55 -6.68 -7.50
N ALA A 66 15.86 -6.90 -7.54
CA ALA A 66 16.51 -7.96 -6.75
C ALA A 66 16.29 -7.76 -5.24
N LEU A 67 16.30 -6.51 -4.77
CA LEU A 67 16.05 -6.20 -3.37
C LEU A 67 14.54 -6.27 -3.04
N GLY A 68 13.69 -5.85 -3.96
CA GLY A 68 12.25 -6.03 -3.82
C GLY A 68 11.86 -7.48 -3.60
N VAL A 69 12.41 -8.41 -4.39
CA VAL A 69 12.19 -9.85 -4.24
C VAL A 69 12.71 -10.37 -2.90
N ALA A 70 13.94 -10.01 -2.52
CA ALA A 70 14.54 -10.48 -1.26
C ALA A 70 13.72 -10.04 -0.03
N THR A 71 13.25 -8.79 -0.03
CA THR A 71 12.43 -8.25 1.07
C THR A 71 11.00 -8.78 1.05
N GLY A 72 10.43 -9.05 -0.13
CA GLY A 72 9.09 -9.64 -0.27
C GLY A 72 9.01 -11.06 0.28
N ILE A 73 9.96 -11.92 -0.08
CA ILE A 73 10.02 -13.31 0.44
C ILE A 73 10.09 -13.33 1.98
N THR A 74 10.88 -12.43 2.59
CA THR A 74 10.97 -12.37 4.05
C THR A 74 9.69 -11.89 4.71
N MET A 75 8.87 -11.06 4.04
CA MET A 75 7.55 -10.68 4.53
C MET A 75 6.57 -11.84 4.51
N GLU A 76 6.57 -12.66 3.45
CA GLU A 76 5.70 -13.83 3.37
C GLU A 76 5.97 -14.84 4.49
N PHE A 77 7.24 -15.04 4.85
CA PHE A 77 7.59 -15.91 5.98
C PHE A 77 6.99 -15.44 7.31
N GLN A 78 6.74 -14.15 7.50
CA GLN A 78 6.14 -13.65 8.74
C GLN A 78 4.71 -14.14 8.97
N PHE A 79 3.96 -14.49 7.92
CA PHE A 79 2.63 -15.06 8.06
C PHE A 79 2.66 -16.43 8.75
N GLY A 80 3.73 -17.21 8.57
CA GLY A 80 3.93 -18.47 9.28
C GLY A 80 4.64 -18.34 10.63
N THR A 81 5.53 -17.35 10.78
CA THR A 81 6.32 -17.19 12.01
C THR A 81 5.64 -16.29 13.04
N ASN A 82 5.29 -15.07 12.70
CA ASN A 82 4.79 -14.07 13.64
C ASN A 82 3.27 -13.99 13.72
N TRP A 83 2.57 -14.42 12.66
CA TRP A 83 1.12 -14.26 12.48
C TRP A 83 0.43 -15.61 12.22
N ALA A 84 0.90 -16.68 12.88
CA ALA A 84 0.41 -18.04 12.64
C ALA A 84 -1.09 -18.20 12.95
N TYR A 85 -1.62 -17.53 13.98
CA TYR A 85 -3.05 -17.59 14.28
C TYR A 85 -3.89 -16.90 13.21
N TYR A 86 -3.43 -15.76 12.69
CA TYR A 86 -4.05 -15.14 11.52
C TYR A 86 -4.07 -16.10 10.33
N SER A 87 -2.91 -16.66 9.97
CA SER A 87 -2.79 -17.58 8.83
C SER A 87 -3.65 -18.84 9.00
N HIS A 88 -3.80 -19.34 10.22
CA HIS A 88 -4.70 -20.44 10.51
C HIS A 88 -6.17 -20.03 10.38
N TYR A 89 -6.53 -18.84 10.86
CA TYR A 89 -7.90 -18.33 10.89
C TYR A 89 -8.48 -18.05 9.50
N VAL A 90 -7.64 -17.62 8.54
CA VAL A 90 -8.06 -17.26 7.18
C VAL A 90 -7.60 -18.24 6.09
N GLY A 91 -6.82 -19.25 6.43
CA GLY A 91 -6.31 -20.36 5.64
C GLY A 91 -6.41 -20.24 4.12
N ASP A 92 -7.52 -20.67 3.58
CA ASP A 92 -7.81 -20.73 2.14
C ASP A 92 -8.08 -19.36 1.51
N ILE A 93 -8.65 -18.41 2.25
CA ILE A 93 -9.00 -17.08 1.72
C ILE A 93 -7.74 -16.26 1.41
N PHE A 94 -6.76 -16.30 2.32
CA PHE A 94 -5.49 -15.59 2.17
C PHE A 94 -4.48 -16.41 1.36
N GLY A 95 -4.47 -17.72 1.57
CA GLY A 95 -3.52 -18.64 0.94
C GLY A 95 -3.74 -18.81 -0.56
N ALA A 96 -4.98 -18.77 -1.06
CA ALA A 96 -5.26 -18.93 -2.48
C ALA A 96 -4.65 -17.79 -3.34
N PRO A 97 -4.86 -16.49 -3.05
CA PRO A 97 -4.18 -15.41 -3.75
C PRO A 97 -2.66 -15.49 -3.70
N LEU A 98 -2.07 -15.81 -2.53
CA LEU A 98 -0.62 -15.96 -2.36
C LEU A 98 -0.06 -17.14 -3.18
N ALA A 99 -0.76 -18.28 -3.21
CA ALA A 99 -0.35 -19.43 -4.00
C ALA A 99 -0.36 -19.10 -5.51
N ILE A 100 -1.39 -18.40 -5.98
CA ILE A 100 -1.48 -17.98 -7.38
C ILE A 100 -0.39 -16.94 -7.70
N GLU A 101 -0.13 -16.00 -6.79
CA GLU A 101 0.97 -15.04 -6.90
C GLU A 101 2.30 -15.77 -7.11
N GLY A 102 2.67 -16.67 -6.19
CA GLY A 102 3.91 -17.43 -6.27
C GLY A 102 4.02 -18.30 -7.53
N LEU A 103 2.97 -19.05 -7.87
CA LEU A 103 2.98 -19.97 -9.00
C LEU A 103 2.89 -19.29 -10.37
N MET A 104 2.17 -18.20 -10.48
CA MET A 104 1.94 -17.53 -11.76
C MET A 104 2.80 -16.28 -11.91
N ALA A 105 2.68 -15.32 -11.01
CA ALA A 105 3.31 -14.03 -11.16
C ALA A 105 4.83 -14.10 -10.95
N PHE A 106 5.29 -14.71 -9.87
CA PHE A 106 6.73 -14.82 -9.56
C PHE A 106 7.49 -15.68 -10.59
N PHE A 107 6.93 -16.81 -11.03
CA PHE A 107 7.56 -17.61 -12.10
C PHE A 107 7.58 -16.88 -13.44
N LEU A 108 6.53 -16.14 -13.77
CA LEU A 108 6.50 -15.32 -14.97
C LEU A 108 7.60 -14.26 -14.92
N GLU A 109 7.68 -13.53 -13.83
CA GLU A 109 8.63 -12.46 -13.61
C GLU A 109 10.08 -12.97 -13.63
N SER A 110 10.40 -13.99 -12.84
CA SER A 110 11.74 -14.58 -12.76
C SER A 110 12.24 -15.16 -14.08
N THR A 111 11.34 -15.75 -14.87
CA THR A 111 11.67 -16.29 -16.19
C THR A 111 11.99 -15.17 -17.19
N PHE A 112 11.12 -14.16 -17.27
CA PHE A 112 11.25 -13.13 -18.29
C PHE A 112 12.26 -12.05 -17.96
N ILE A 113 12.63 -11.84 -16.69
CA ILE A 113 13.73 -10.95 -16.32
C ILE A 113 15.08 -11.45 -16.88
N GLY A 114 15.30 -12.75 -16.88
CA GLY A 114 16.48 -13.36 -17.51
C GLY A 114 16.52 -13.11 -19.02
N LEU A 115 15.39 -13.26 -19.71
CA LEU A 115 15.28 -12.96 -21.15
C LEU A 115 15.42 -11.46 -21.43
N PHE A 116 14.92 -10.58 -20.57
CA PHE A 116 15.10 -9.14 -20.69
C PHE A 116 16.58 -8.74 -20.64
N PHE A 117 17.36 -9.26 -19.69
CA PHE A 117 18.76 -8.90 -19.58
C PHE A 117 19.67 -9.55 -20.61
N PHE A 118 19.46 -10.83 -20.93
CA PHE A 118 20.35 -11.64 -21.76
C PHE A 118 19.84 -11.90 -23.17
N GLY A 119 18.64 -11.41 -23.50
CA GLY A 119 17.97 -11.64 -24.78
C GLY A 119 18.35 -10.67 -25.91
N TRP A 120 18.99 -9.53 -25.63
CA TRP A 120 19.21 -8.44 -26.58
C TRP A 120 19.90 -8.84 -27.89
N ASP A 121 20.82 -9.79 -27.85
CA ASP A 121 21.58 -10.26 -29.01
C ASP A 121 21.11 -11.63 -29.50
N ARG A 122 20.13 -12.25 -28.82
CA ARG A 122 19.60 -13.60 -29.13
C ARG A 122 18.19 -13.60 -29.67
N LEU A 123 17.39 -12.61 -29.31
CA LEU A 123 15.99 -12.49 -29.68
C LEU A 123 15.80 -11.42 -30.77
N SER A 124 14.79 -11.64 -31.64
CA SER A 124 14.32 -10.56 -32.51
C SER A 124 13.68 -9.44 -31.69
N LYS A 125 13.64 -8.22 -32.23
CA LYS A 125 13.07 -7.04 -31.54
C LYS A 125 11.67 -7.31 -30.95
N GLY A 126 10.78 -7.95 -31.74
CA GLY A 126 9.42 -8.27 -31.27
C GLY A 126 9.40 -9.32 -30.15
N LYS A 127 10.26 -10.36 -30.23
CA LYS A 127 10.35 -11.37 -29.16
C LYS A 127 10.94 -10.80 -27.88
N HIS A 128 11.92 -9.88 -27.99
CA HIS A 128 12.46 -9.20 -26.82
C HIS A 128 11.43 -8.27 -26.18
N LEU A 129 10.70 -7.50 -26.98
CA LEU A 129 9.58 -6.69 -26.46
C LEU A 129 8.52 -7.55 -25.76
N ALA A 130 8.17 -8.71 -26.33
CA ALA A 130 7.26 -9.63 -25.66
C ALA A 130 7.78 -10.10 -24.29
N ALA A 131 9.10 -10.39 -24.19
CA ALA A 131 9.71 -10.74 -22.92
C ALA A 131 9.63 -9.58 -21.91
N THR A 132 9.87 -8.34 -22.34
CA THR A 132 9.74 -7.14 -21.49
C THR A 132 8.29 -6.92 -21.05
N CYS A 133 7.31 -7.13 -21.93
CA CYS A 133 5.89 -7.08 -21.57
C CYS A 133 5.52 -8.14 -20.53
N MET A 134 5.99 -9.38 -20.72
CA MET A 134 5.69 -10.47 -19.77
C MET A 134 6.36 -10.24 -18.40
N MET A 135 7.57 -9.69 -18.37
CA MET A 135 8.23 -9.28 -17.12
C MET A 135 7.41 -8.20 -16.39
N ALA A 136 7.00 -7.14 -17.09
CA ALA A 136 6.19 -6.08 -16.52
C ALA A 136 4.80 -6.57 -16.07
N LEU A 137 4.20 -7.47 -16.82
CA LEU A 137 2.94 -8.12 -16.45
C LEU A 137 3.11 -8.97 -15.19
N GLY A 138 4.21 -9.73 -15.08
CA GLY A 138 4.52 -10.52 -13.88
C GLY A 138 4.55 -9.66 -12.62
N SER A 139 5.31 -8.56 -12.62
CA SER A 139 5.40 -7.63 -11.49
C SER A 139 4.04 -7.05 -11.10
N ASN A 140 3.20 -6.71 -12.07
CA ASN A 140 1.88 -6.15 -11.81
C ASN A 140 0.87 -7.21 -11.35
N LEU A 141 0.97 -8.44 -11.84
CA LEU A 141 0.14 -9.56 -11.36
C LEU A 141 0.52 -9.98 -9.94
N SER A 142 1.81 -9.93 -9.57
CA SER A 142 2.24 -10.11 -8.18
C SER A 142 1.56 -9.09 -7.28
N ALA A 143 1.63 -7.80 -7.63
CA ALA A 143 0.92 -6.75 -6.91
C ALA A 143 -0.61 -6.98 -6.85
N LEU A 144 -1.23 -7.47 -7.92
CA LEU A 144 -2.67 -7.76 -7.95
C LEU A 144 -3.06 -8.76 -6.87
N TRP A 145 -2.38 -9.91 -6.84
CA TRP A 145 -2.77 -10.99 -5.93
C TRP A 145 -2.57 -10.65 -4.46
N ILE A 146 -1.44 -10.02 -4.10
CA ILE A 146 -1.23 -9.61 -2.71
C ILE A 146 -2.18 -8.48 -2.29
N LEU A 147 -2.56 -7.58 -3.21
CA LEU A 147 -3.50 -6.51 -2.93
C LEU A 147 -4.96 -7.00 -2.83
N ILE A 148 -5.34 -8.05 -3.57
CA ILE A 148 -6.63 -8.74 -3.36
C ILE A 148 -6.70 -9.29 -1.94
N ALA A 149 -5.69 -10.01 -1.49
CA ALA A 149 -5.62 -10.55 -0.12
C ALA A 149 -5.69 -9.44 0.94
N ASN A 150 -4.95 -8.35 0.73
CA ASN A 150 -4.95 -7.20 1.64
C ASN A 150 -6.29 -6.43 1.61
N ALA A 151 -6.93 -6.30 0.45
CA ALA A 151 -8.23 -5.65 0.32
C ALA A 151 -9.33 -6.43 1.04
N TRP A 152 -9.28 -7.76 0.98
CA TRP A 152 -10.20 -8.61 1.74
C TRP A 152 -10.09 -8.35 3.25
N MET A 153 -8.89 -8.10 3.78
CA MET A 153 -8.72 -7.74 5.21
C MET A 153 -9.40 -6.40 5.56
N MET A 154 -9.60 -5.51 4.59
CA MET A 154 -10.29 -4.22 4.77
C MET A 154 -11.81 -4.33 4.71
N SER A 155 -12.32 -5.21 3.86
CA SER A 155 -13.75 -5.47 3.67
C SER A 155 -13.92 -6.94 3.31
N PRO A 156 -14.11 -7.83 4.31
CA PRO A 156 -14.20 -9.28 4.10
C PRO A 156 -15.51 -9.64 3.40
N VAL A 157 -15.41 -10.01 2.13
CA VAL A 157 -16.50 -10.47 1.27
C VAL A 157 -16.21 -11.87 0.75
N GLY A 158 -17.27 -12.60 0.33
CA GLY A 158 -17.12 -13.95 -0.24
C GLY A 158 -16.56 -14.97 0.76
N SER A 159 -16.83 -14.76 2.05
CA SER A 159 -16.35 -15.63 3.13
C SER A 159 -17.31 -15.59 4.31
N GLU A 160 -17.36 -16.67 5.08
CA GLU A 160 -18.20 -16.78 6.27
C GLU A 160 -17.43 -17.44 7.41
N PHE A 161 -17.79 -17.09 8.65
CA PHE A 161 -17.24 -17.73 9.83
C PHE A 161 -17.94 -19.08 10.07
N ASN A 162 -17.15 -20.14 10.12
CA ASN A 162 -17.63 -21.48 10.45
C ASN A 162 -17.34 -21.78 11.93
N PHE A 163 -18.40 -21.94 12.72
CA PHE A 163 -18.30 -22.22 14.16
C PHE A 163 -17.84 -23.64 14.48
N GLU A 164 -17.87 -24.58 13.53
CA GLU A 164 -17.36 -25.95 13.72
C GLU A 164 -15.84 -25.98 13.59
N THR A 165 -15.31 -25.30 12.57
CA THR A 165 -13.85 -25.22 12.31
C THR A 165 -13.20 -24.05 13.03
N MET A 166 -13.99 -23.10 13.57
CA MET A 166 -13.52 -21.89 14.23
C MET A 166 -12.66 -21.00 13.32
N ARG A 167 -12.93 -20.98 12.04
CA ARG A 167 -12.19 -20.23 11.02
C ARG A 167 -13.13 -19.48 10.08
N MET A 168 -12.60 -18.49 9.40
CA MET A 168 -13.23 -17.95 8.20
C MET A 168 -12.98 -18.90 7.04
N GLU A 169 -14.01 -19.20 6.28
CA GLU A 169 -13.96 -20.08 5.11
C GLU A 169 -14.43 -19.33 3.87
N MET A 170 -13.78 -19.59 2.75
CA MET A 170 -14.12 -18.96 1.49
C MET A 170 -15.39 -19.58 0.91
N THR A 171 -16.40 -18.75 0.64
CA THR A 171 -17.67 -19.16 0.03
C THR A 171 -17.77 -18.78 -1.44
N ASP A 172 -17.11 -17.68 -1.83
CA ASP A 172 -17.07 -17.21 -3.23
C ASP A 172 -15.74 -16.56 -3.56
N PHE A 173 -14.90 -17.29 -4.30
CA PHE A 173 -13.59 -16.82 -4.77
C PHE A 173 -13.70 -15.58 -5.67
N TRP A 174 -14.69 -15.54 -6.54
CA TRP A 174 -14.84 -14.42 -7.46
C TRP A 174 -15.30 -13.15 -6.76
N ALA A 175 -16.14 -13.24 -5.73
CA ALA A 175 -16.49 -12.11 -4.90
C ALA A 175 -15.26 -11.50 -4.20
N VAL A 176 -14.30 -12.33 -3.78
CA VAL A 176 -13.02 -11.86 -3.21
C VAL A 176 -12.20 -11.12 -4.28
N VAL A 177 -12.00 -11.75 -5.45
CA VAL A 177 -11.11 -11.22 -6.51
C VAL A 177 -11.66 -9.95 -7.15
N THR A 178 -12.98 -9.89 -7.38
CA THR A 178 -13.61 -8.77 -8.09
C THR A 178 -14.23 -7.73 -7.17
N SER A 179 -13.94 -7.77 -5.86
CA SER A 179 -14.45 -6.80 -4.91
C SER A 179 -14.05 -5.36 -5.29
N GLU A 180 -14.92 -4.39 -5.00
CA GLU A 180 -14.65 -2.97 -5.24
C GLU A 180 -13.36 -2.51 -4.55
N TRP A 181 -13.14 -2.97 -3.31
CA TRP A 181 -11.93 -2.70 -2.56
C TRP A 181 -10.67 -3.25 -3.24
N ALA A 182 -10.71 -4.47 -3.76
CA ALA A 182 -9.58 -5.07 -4.47
C ALA A 182 -9.24 -4.28 -5.73
N GLN A 183 -10.24 -3.90 -6.53
CA GLN A 183 -10.06 -3.14 -7.75
C GLN A 183 -9.51 -1.74 -7.48
N ALA A 184 -10.14 -0.99 -6.58
CA ALA A 184 -9.71 0.36 -6.23
C ALA A 184 -8.29 0.36 -5.64
N LYS A 185 -7.99 -0.55 -4.71
CA LYS A 185 -6.69 -0.66 -4.07
C LYS A 185 -5.59 -1.04 -5.05
N PHE A 186 -5.84 -2.01 -5.93
CA PHE A 186 -4.89 -2.41 -6.95
C PHE A 186 -4.54 -1.25 -7.87
N VAL A 187 -5.54 -0.63 -8.51
CA VAL A 187 -5.27 0.43 -9.49
C VAL A 187 -4.64 1.67 -8.83
N HIS A 188 -5.06 2.05 -7.62
CA HIS A 188 -4.46 3.15 -6.88
C HIS A 188 -2.98 2.88 -6.56
N THR A 189 -2.67 1.69 -6.06
CA THR A 189 -1.30 1.32 -5.65
C THR A 189 -0.36 1.23 -6.85
N ILE A 190 -0.77 0.58 -7.95
CA ILE A 190 0.10 0.52 -9.14
C ILE A 190 0.29 1.90 -9.79
N ALA A 191 -0.76 2.74 -9.82
CA ALA A 191 -0.65 4.10 -10.35
C ALA A 191 0.32 4.95 -9.51
N GLY A 192 0.31 4.82 -8.17
CA GLY A 192 1.33 5.39 -7.28
C GLY A 192 2.75 4.90 -7.61
N GLY A 193 2.90 3.61 -7.88
CA GLY A 193 4.16 3.04 -8.38
C GLY A 193 4.59 3.63 -9.73
N TYR A 194 3.65 3.83 -10.64
CA TYR A 194 3.92 4.48 -11.93
C TYR A 194 4.38 5.93 -11.76
N MET A 195 3.79 6.69 -10.84
CA MET A 195 4.27 8.02 -10.48
C MET A 195 5.69 7.97 -9.91
N THR A 196 6.01 6.96 -9.08
CA THR A 196 7.36 6.76 -8.52
C THR A 196 8.40 6.55 -9.61
N GLY A 197 8.16 5.64 -10.54
CA GLY A 197 9.04 5.41 -11.70
C GLY A 197 9.22 6.68 -12.56
N ALA A 198 8.12 7.42 -12.78
CA ALA A 198 8.15 8.65 -13.56
C ALA A 198 9.00 9.74 -12.90
N ILE A 199 8.80 10.02 -11.59
CA ILE A 199 9.63 11.00 -10.85
C ILE A 199 11.09 10.57 -10.83
N PHE A 200 11.38 9.29 -10.60
CA PHE A 200 12.74 8.78 -10.59
C PHE A 200 13.46 9.04 -11.92
N VAL A 201 12.83 8.70 -13.04
CA VAL A 201 13.40 8.94 -14.39
C VAL A 201 13.51 10.44 -14.68
N MET A 202 12.53 11.25 -14.31
CA MET A 202 12.57 12.71 -14.48
C MET A 202 13.68 13.36 -13.65
N ALA A 203 13.84 12.98 -12.39
CA ALA A 203 14.84 13.53 -11.49
C ALA A 203 16.28 13.24 -11.98
N LEU A 204 16.57 11.98 -12.35
CA LEU A 204 17.87 11.62 -12.91
C LEU A 204 18.12 12.29 -14.26
N SER A 205 17.10 12.38 -15.11
CA SER A 205 17.21 13.10 -16.39
C SER A 205 17.47 14.59 -16.19
N ALA A 206 16.83 15.21 -15.18
CA ALA A 206 17.10 16.59 -14.79
C ALA A 206 18.53 16.78 -14.29
N PHE A 207 19.05 15.83 -13.50
CA PHE A 207 20.45 15.82 -13.06
C PHE A 207 21.42 15.83 -14.24
N TYR A 208 21.20 15.01 -15.28
CA TYR A 208 22.06 14.99 -16.47
C TYR A 208 21.97 16.32 -17.26
N MET A 209 20.77 16.87 -17.44
CA MET A 209 20.59 18.17 -18.12
C MET A 209 21.24 19.33 -17.34
N LEU A 210 21.15 19.34 -16.00
CA LEU A 210 21.82 20.35 -15.16
C LEU A 210 23.35 20.32 -15.33
N ARG A 211 23.92 19.12 -15.51
CA ARG A 211 25.34 18.89 -15.76
C ARG A 211 25.74 19.02 -17.23
N ARG A 212 24.80 19.23 -18.14
CA ARG A 212 24.98 19.25 -19.60
C ARG A 212 25.57 17.93 -20.13
N GLN A 213 25.28 16.81 -19.48
CA GLN A 213 25.73 15.47 -19.85
C GLN A 213 24.60 14.73 -20.57
N ASP A 214 24.93 14.06 -21.69
CA ASP A 214 23.98 13.20 -22.44
C ASP A 214 22.59 13.82 -22.67
N VAL A 215 22.57 15.12 -23.01
CA VAL A 215 21.34 15.97 -23.03
C VAL A 215 20.26 15.38 -23.94
N LYS A 216 20.60 14.76 -25.07
CA LYS A 216 19.64 14.15 -25.99
C LYS A 216 18.94 12.95 -25.33
N PHE A 217 19.69 12.11 -24.63
CA PHE A 217 19.19 10.98 -23.86
C PHE A 217 18.29 11.47 -22.71
N ALA A 218 18.78 12.44 -21.94
CA ALA A 218 18.07 13.02 -20.81
C ALA A 218 16.73 13.66 -21.22
N LYS A 219 16.71 14.48 -22.29
CA LYS A 219 15.48 15.08 -22.82
C LYS A 219 14.44 14.04 -23.23
N SER A 220 14.87 12.96 -23.88
CA SER A 220 13.98 11.91 -24.35
C SER A 220 13.38 11.11 -23.19
N SER A 221 14.22 10.74 -22.22
CA SER A 221 13.78 10.06 -20.98
C SER A 221 12.83 10.94 -20.15
N PHE A 222 13.20 12.22 -19.98
CA PHE A 222 12.39 13.19 -19.25
C PHE A 222 11.00 13.37 -19.86
N ARG A 223 10.92 13.56 -21.18
CA ARG A 223 9.64 13.75 -21.88
C ARG A 223 8.72 12.53 -21.75
N LEU A 224 9.29 11.33 -21.93
CA LEU A 224 8.54 10.09 -21.79
C LEU A 224 8.03 9.93 -20.35
N ALA A 225 8.89 10.16 -19.38
CA ALA A 225 8.53 10.06 -17.96
C ALA A 225 7.48 11.10 -17.55
N ALA A 226 7.59 12.35 -18.03
CA ALA A 226 6.59 13.38 -17.75
C ALA A 226 5.20 13.03 -18.31
N ALA A 227 5.15 12.52 -19.55
CA ALA A 227 3.88 12.08 -20.15
C ALA A 227 3.27 10.89 -19.40
N PHE A 228 4.10 9.90 -19.06
CA PHE A 228 3.69 8.73 -18.28
C PHE A 228 3.20 9.15 -16.88
N GLY A 229 3.89 10.07 -16.22
CA GLY A 229 3.54 10.60 -14.91
C GLY A 229 2.22 11.36 -14.90
N VAL A 230 1.89 12.13 -15.94
CA VAL A 230 0.57 12.81 -16.06
C VAL A 230 -0.55 11.78 -16.10
N ILE A 231 -0.41 10.72 -16.91
CA ILE A 231 -1.42 9.66 -17.01
C ILE A 231 -1.56 8.95 -15.66
N ALA A 232 -0.44 8.57 -15.05
CA ALA A 232 -0.42 7.93 -13.74
C ALA A 232 -1.07 8.80 -12.65
N SER A 233 -0.84 10.13 -12.68
CA SER A 233 -1.46 11.06 -11.73
C SER A 233 -2.98 11.10 -11.86
N ILE A 234 -3.52 11.11 -13.07
CA ILE A 234 -4.97 11.07 -13.31
C ILE A 234 -5.56 9.78 -12.72
N MET A 235 -4.92 8.63 -12.99
CA MET A 235 -5.35 7.33 -12.45
C MET A 235 -5.28 7.33 -10.91
N THR A 236 -4.21 7.85 -10.32
CA THR A 236 -4.02 7.89 -8.87
C THR A 236 -5.06 8.77 -8.20
N ILE A 237 -5.37 9.94 -8.75
CA ILE A 237 -6.39 10.87 -8.21
C ILE A 237 -7.77 10.23 -8.30
N GLN A 238 -8.13 9.66 -9.45
CA GLN A 238 -9.44 9.04 -9.65
C GLN A 238 -9.65 7.85 -8.71
N MET A 239 -8.66 6.96 -8.59
CA MET A 239 -8.79 5.81 -7.70
C MET A 239 -8.59 6.18 -6.22
N GLY A 240 -7.92 7.29 -5.93
CA GLY A 240 -7.85 7.86 -4.59
C GLY A 240 -9.21 8.37 -4.12
N ASP A 241 -9.97 9.03 -4.98
CA ASP A 241 -11.36 9.45 -4.74
C ASP A 241 -12.27 8.23 -4.49
N GLU A 242 -12.16 7.20 -5.34
CA GLU A 242 -12.90 5.94 -5.16
C GLU A 242 -12.57 5.28 -3.82
N SER A 243 -11.28 5.20 -3.47
CA SER A 243 -10.83 4.65 -2.18
C SER A 243 -11.36 5.47 -0.99
N GLY A 244 -11.41 6.80 -1.11
CA GLY A 244 -12.00 7.68 -0.11
C GLY A 244 -13.49 7.42 0.11
N TYR A 245 -14.24 7.23 -0.98
CA TYR A 245 -15.66 6.84 -0.92
C TYR A 245 -15.87 5.50 -0.23
N LEU A 246 -15.08 4.46 -0.60
CA LEU A 246 -15.17 3.13 0.02
C LEU A 246 -14.85 3.18 1.52
N VAL A 247 -13.81 3.94 1.92
CA VAL A 247 -13.47 4.13 3.34
C VAL A 247 -14.59 4.84 4.07
N THR A 248 -15.21 5.87 3.48
CA THR A 248 -16.32 6.60 4.10
C THR A 248 -17.54 5.68 4.32
N ARG A 249 -17.83 4.81 3.36
CA ARG A 249 -18.95 3.87 3.41
C ARG A 249 -18.73 2.73 4.41
N ASP A 250 -17.55 2.08 4.36
CA ASP A 250 -17.32 0.79 5.02
C ASP A 250 -16.48 0.90 6.30
N GLN A 251 -15.70 1.98 6.48
CA GLN A 251 -14.77 2.16 7.61
C GLN A 251 -14.90 3.56 8.26
N PRO A 252 -16.08 3.87 8.84
CA PRO A 252 -16.37 5.20 9.37
C PRO A 252 -15.39 5.67 10.46
N THR A 253 -14.87 4.77 11.31
CA THR A 253 -13.86 5.11 12.32
C THR A 253 -12.55 5.58 11.70
N LYS A 254 -12.13 4.95 10.59
CA LYS A 254 -10.93 5.35 9.85
C LYS A 254 -11.09 6.72 9.23
N ILE A 255 -12.19 6.98 8.53
CA ILE A 255 -12.38 8.27 7.87
C ILE A 255 -12.54 9.40 8.88
N ALA A 256 -13.23 9.17 10.01
CA ALA A 256 -13.34 10.14 11.07
C ALA A 256 -11.96 10.50 11.66
N ALA A 257 -11.06 9.52 11.83
CA ALA A 257 -9.69 9.76 12.27
C ALA A 257 -8.83 10.47 11.20
N MET A 258 -8.96 10.10 9.92
CA MET A 258 -8.24 10.74 8.81
C MET A 258 -8.60 12.22 8.63
N GLU A 259 -9.86 12.57 8.90
CA GLU A 259 -10.41 13.91 8.72
C GLU A 259 -10.53 14.69 10.04
N ALA A 260 -10.15 14.08 11.18
CA ALA A 260 -10.28 14.64 12.52
C ALA A 260 -11.71 15.10 12.85
N ILE A 261 -12.70 14.27 12.51
CA ILE A 261 -14.13 14.53 12.74
C ILE A 261 -14.51 13.96 14.10
N TRP A 262 -14.73 14.80 15.07
CA TRP A 262 -15.06 14.41 16.45
C TRP A 262 -16.55 14.21 16.67
N GLU A 263 -17.36 15.09 16.11
CA GLU A 263 -18.82 15.04 16.18
C GLU A 263 -19.43 14.81 14.79
N THR A 264 -20.65 14.32 14.71
CA THR A 264 -21.32 14.11 13.43
C THR A 264 -21.46 15.43 12.66
N HIS A 265 -21.00 15.44 11.42
CA HIS A 265 -21.21 16.55 10.52
C HIS A 265 -22.51 16.39 9.75
N GLU A 266 -23.39 17.39 9.89
CA GLU A 266 -24.61 17.47 9.08
C GLU A 266 -24.28 17.55 7.58
N ALA A 267 -25.18 17.02 6.78
CA ALA A 267 -25.02 17.00 5.33
C ALA A 267 -25.28 18.37 4.67
N PRO A 268 -24.48 18.75 3.68
CA PRO A 268 -23.26 18.13 3.21
C PRO A 268 -22.02 18.56 4.05
N ALA A 269 -21.24 17.59 4.51
CA ALA A 269 -20.13 17.81 5.43
C ALA A 269 -19.03 18.71 4.86
N PRO A 270 -18.42 19.59 5.68
CA PRO A 270 -17.28 20.39 5.29
C PRO A 270 -16.00 19.53 5.24
N MET A 271 -15.02 19.97 4.47
CA MET A 271 -13.67 19.36 4.41
C MET A 271 -12.67 20.19 5.19
N ALA A 272 -12.07 19.63 6.22
CA ALA A 272 -10.99 20.28 6.94
C ALA A 272 -9.70 20.26 6.10
N VAL A 273 -9.34 21.40 5.50
CA VAL A 273 -8.09 21.53 4.75
C VAL A 273 -6.89 21.56 5.69
N PHE A 274 -7.06 22.20 6.84
CA PHE A 274 -6.06 22.24 7.89
C PHE A 274 -6.74 22.13 9.25
N ALA A 275 -6.25 21.22 10.09
CA ALA A 275 -6.69 21.11 11.48
C ALA A 275 -5.50 20.72 12.37
N ILE A 276 -5.59 21.08 13.64
CA ILE A 276 -4.70 20.62 14.70
C ILE A 276 -5.54 19.79 15.67
N PRO A 277 -5.55 18.45 15.53
CA PRO A 277 -6.32 17.57 16.41
C PRO A 277 -5.84 17.64 17.85
N ASP A 278 -6.78 17.61 18.79
CA ASP A 278 -6.56 17.48 20.23
C ASP A 278 -7.27 16.20 20.70
N GLU A 279 -6.51 15.11 20.77
CA GLU A 279 -7.05 13.78 21.11
C GLU A 279 -7.50 13.71 22.58
N GLU A 280 -6.88 14.51 23.47
CA GLU A 280 -7.22 14.52 24.90
C GLU A 280 -8.61 15.14 25.13
N ASN A 281 -8.89 16.26 24.47
CA ASN A 281 -10.18 16.95 24.59
C ASN A 281 -11.21 16.53 23.50
N ARG A 282 -10.81 15.64 22.56
CA ARG A 282 -11.62 15.17 21.42
C ARG A 282 -12.22 16.33 20.60
N THR A 283 -11.37 17.26 20.22
CA THR A 283 -11.72 18.45 19.43
C THR A 283 -10.56 18.88 18.55
N ASN A 284 -10.75 19.89 17.70
CA ASN A 284 -9.68 20.52 16.94
C ASN A 284 -9.33 21.88 17.57
N LYS A 285 -8.05 22.08 17.96
CA LYS A 285 -7.58 23.40 18.48
C LYS A 285 -7.70 24.51 17.44
N VAL A 286 -7.45 24.16 16.20
CA VAL A 286 -7.57 25.04 15.04
C VAL A 286 -8.16 24.21 13.90
N GLU A 287 -9.11 24.77 13.18
CA GLU A 287 -9.67 24.15 11.99
C GLU A 287 -9.97 25.20 10.93
N ILE A 288 -9.58 24.90 9.69
CA ILE A 288 -9.90 25.68 8.49
C ILE A 288 -10.56 24.72 7.51
N SER A 289 -11.87 24.91 7.30
CA SER A 289 -12.69 24.00 6.50
C SER A 289 -13.26 24.68 5.27
N ILE A 290 -13.41 23.92 4.19
CA ILE A 290 -14.17 24.30 3.00
C ILE A 290 -15.55 23.66 3.11
N PRO A 291 -16.64 24.46 3.08
CA PRO A 291 -17.99 23.93 3.18
C PRO A 291 -18.31 22.95 2.04
N TYR A 292 -19.11 21.93 2.33
CA TYR A 292 -19.75 20.98 1.39
C TYR A 292 -18.81 19.98 0.69
N VAL A 293 -17.51 20.24 0.61
CA VAL A 293 -16.58 19.50 -0.25
C VAL A 293 -16.49 18.05 0.18
N PHE A 294 -16.35 17.79 1.48
CA PHE A 294 -16.19 16.40 1.96
C PHE A 294 -17.47 15.58 1.81
N GLY A 295 -18.63 16.17 2.07
CA GLY A 295 -19.92 15.49 1.84
C GLY A 295 -20.06 15.02 0.39
N ILE A 296 -19.74 15.86 -0.58
CA ILE A 296 -19.83 15.52 -1.99
C ILE A 296 -18.81 14.44 -2.39
N MET A 297 -17.54 14.56 -1.96
CA MET A 297 -16.48 13.62 -2.31
C MET A 297 -16.63 12.30 -1.55
N GLY A 298 -16.79 12.35 -0.24
CA GLY A 298 -16.79 11.18 0.61
C GLY A 298 -18.07 10.35 0.57
N THR A 299 -19.24 11.00 0.45
CA THR A 299 -20.54 10.29 0.43
C THR A 299 -21.21 10.27 -0.94
N ARG A 300 -20.74 11.08 -1.90
CA ARG A 300 -21.40 11.32 -3.21
C ARG A 300 -22.88 11.75 -3.06
N SER A 301 -23.20 12.39 -1.95
CA SER A 301 -24.55 12.76 -1.55
C SER A 301 -24.56 14.14 -0.90
N PHE A 302 -25.67 14.88 -1.09
CA PHE A 302 -25.91 16.15 -0.41
C PHE A 302 -26.71 15.99 0.89
N SER A 303 -27.17 14.75 1.20
CA SER A 303 -28.08 14.47 2.31
C SER A 303 -27.54 13.42 3.29
N THR A 304 -26.35 12.87 3.06
CA THR A 304 -25.75 11.85 3.93
C THR A 304 -24.84 12.51 4.96
N GLU A 305 -25.12 12.30 6.23
CA GLU A 305 -24.30 12.73 7.37
C GLU A 305 -23.04 11.89 7.47
N ILE A 306 -21.97 12.45 8.06
CA ILE A 306 -20.73 11.74 8.34
C ILE A 306 -20.57 11.65 9.86
N PRO A 307 -20.60 10.42 10.42
CA PRO A 307 -20.48 10.23 11.86
C PRO A 307 -19.08 10.61 12.34
N GLY A 308 -19.04 11.31 13.48
CA GLY A 308 -17.80 11.64 14.17
C GLY A 308 -17.34 10.53 15.12
N ILE A 309 -16.14 10.71 15.67
CA ILE A 309 -15.51 9.75 16.58
C ILE A 309 -16.37 9.48 17.82
N ASN A 310 -16.93 10.52 18.46
CA ASN A 310 -17.69 10.35 19.69
C ASN A 310 -18.93 9.47 19.49
N PRO A 311 -19.83 9.70 18.51
CA PRO A 311 -20.94 8.79 18.22
C PRO A 311 -20.50 7.37 17.81
N LEU A 312 -19.36 7.24 17.11
CA LEU A 312 -18.84 5.93 16.72
C LEU A 312 -18.35 5.11 17.91
N VAL A 313 -17.80 5.73 18.95
CA VAL A 313 -17.45 5.05 20.20
C VAL A 313 -18.70 4.51 20.89
N GLU A 314 -19.79 5.28 20.95
CA GLU A 314 -21.05 4.79 21.54
C GLU A 314 -21.62 3.60 20.73
N THR A 315 -21.63 3.70 19.41
CA THR A 315 -22.02 2.57 18.54
C THR A 315 -21.13 1.34 18.78
N ALA A 316 -19.83 1.52 19.00
CA ALA A 316 -18.91 0.42 19.29
C ALA A 316 -19.23 -0.24 20.63
N LYS A 317 -19.64 0.52 21.67
CA LYS A 317 -20.08 -0.05 22.95
C LYS A 317 -21.27 -0.99 22.78
N ASP A 318 -22.28 -0.58 22.03
CA ASP A 318 -23.47 -1.40 21.75
C ASP A 318 -23.08 -2.69 21.00
N ARG A 319 -22.20 -2.58 20.01
CA ARG A 319 -21.70 -3.74 19.28
C ARG A 319 -20.83 -4.66 20.15
N ILE A 320 -20.06 -4.12 21.09
CA ILE A 320 -19.28 -4.92 22.04
C ILE A 320 -20.18 -5.69 22.98
N VAL A 321 -21.29 -5.10 23.48
CA VAL A 321 -22.28 -5.78 24.32
C VAL A 321 -22.96 -6.91 23.55
N ASN A 322 -23.37 -6.69 22.31
CA ASN A 322 -23.89 -7.74 21.44
C ASN A 322 -22.85 -8.84 21.18
N GLY A 323 -21.60 -8.45 20.91
CA GLY A 323 -20.48 -9.35 20.71
C GLY A 323 -20.11 -10.17 21.95
N GLN A 324 -20.26 -9.60 23.14
CA GLN A 324 -20.11 -10.31 24.41
C GLN A 324 -21.07 -11.51 24.49
N ALA A 325 -22.34 -11.28 24.12
CA ALA A 325 -23.33 -12.35 24.05
C ALA A 325 -23.01 -13.37 22.93
N ALA A 326 -22.48 -12.92 21.77
CA ALA A 326 -22.04 -13.81 20.69
C ALA A 326 -20.91 -14.74 21.12
N VAL A 327 -19.90 -14.22 21.83
CA VAL A 327 -18.79 -15.03 22.38
C VAL A 327 -19.30 -16.05 23.39
N ALA A 328 -20.16 -15.65 24.32
CA ALA A 328 -20.75 -16.56 25.31
C ALA A 328 -21.54 -17.70 24.66
N THR A 329 -22.35 -17.36 23.65
CA THR A 329 -23.13 -18.35 22.88
C THR A 329 -22.20 -19.29 22.09
N LEU A 330 -21.15 -18.78 21.47
CA LEU A 330 -20.14 -19.57 20.75
C LEU A 330 -19.42 -20.54 21.68
N GLU A 331 -19.05 -20.11 22.89
CA GLU A 331 -18.42 -20.97 23.90
C GLU A 331 -19.37 -22.09 24.39
N ALA A 332 -20.67 -21.81 24.50
CA ALA A 332 -21.68 -22.81 24.79
C ALA A 332 -21.87 -23.78 23.61
N LEU A 333 -21.94 -23.28 22.39
CA LEU A 333 -22.09 -24.06 21.16
C LEU A 333 -20.90 -25.01 20.93
N ARG A 334 -19.68 -24.63 21.32
CA ARG A 334 -18.52 -25.52 21.28
C ARG A 334 -18.65 -26.73 22.19
N LYS A 335 -19.44 -26.65 23.28
CA LYS A 335 -19.70 -27.77 24.18
C LYS A 335 -20.83 -28.66 23.68
N ASP A 336 -21.79 -28.08 22.96
CA ASP A 336 -22.93 -28.78 22.36
C ASP A 336 -23.19 -28.29 20.93
N PRO A 337 -22.37 -28.73 19.93
CA PRO A 337 -22.43 -28.24 18.55
C PRO A 337 -23.75 -28.53 17.82
N LYS A 338 -24.55 -29.47 18.32
CA LYS A 338 -25.83 -29.89 17.70
C LYS A 338 -27.03 -29.14 18.24
N ASN A 339 -26.86 -28.26 19.19
CA ASN A 339 -27.94 -27.50 19.80
C ASN A 339 -28.42 -26.39 18.85
N THR A 340 -29.59 -26.60 18.27
CA THR A 340 -30.20 -25.69 17.29
C THR A 340 -30.53 -24.31 17.86
N GLU A 341 -30.97 -24.24 19.14
CA GLU A 341 -31.26 -22.95 19.80
C GLU A 341 -29.98 -22.11 19.96
N LEU A 342 -28.87 -22.75 20.33
CA LEU A 342 -27.57 -22.06 20.42
C LEU A 342 -27.03 -21.63 19.05
N GLN A 343 -27.25 -22.44 17.99
CA GLN A 343 -26.90 -22.09 16.63
C GLN A 343 -27.68 -20.84 16.17
N GLU A 344 -28.98 -20.83 16.34
CA GLU A 344 -29.84 -19.67 15.98
C GLU A 344 -29.45 -18.42 16.78
N ALA A 345 -29.22 -18.56 18.09
CA ALA A 345 -28.83 -17.47 18.95
C ALA A 345 -27.43 -16.90 18.56
N PHE A 346 -26.51 -17.76 18.13
CA PHE A 346 -25.21 -17.34 17.62
C PHE A 346 -25.34 -16.61 16.28
N LEU A 347 -26.08 -17.19 15.33
CA LEU A 347 -26.27 -16.62 13.99
C LEU A 347 -26.93 -15.23 14.04
N ALA A 348 -27.81 -14.99 15.01
CA ALA A 348 -28.44 -13.69 15.22
C ALA A 348 -27.47 -12.58 15.68
N LYS A 349 -26.27 -12.94 16.19
CA LYS A 349 -25.28 -12.01 16.75
C LYS A 349 -23.88 -12.17 16.16
N LYS A 350 -23.69 -13.05 15.18
CA LYS A 350 -22.38 -13.39 14.60
C LYS A 350 -21.61 -12.18 14.06
N ASP A 351 -22.34 -11.18 13.56
CA ASP A 351 -21.75 -9.99 12.93
C ASP A 351 -21.02 -9.07 13.94
N ASP A 352 -21.34 -9.21 15.23
CA ASP A 352 -20.68 -8.51 16.32
C ASP A 352 -19.66 -9.38 17.08
N LEU A 353 -19.43 -10.62 16.64
CA LEU A 353 -18.47 -11.53 17.28
C LEU A 353 -17.08 -10.88 17.43
N GLY A 354 -16.58 -10.24 16.37
CA GLY A 354 -15.29 -9.54 16.40
C GLY A 354 -15.23 -8.48 17.49
N PHE A 355 -16.30 -7.71 17.68
CA PHE A 355 -16.38 -6.69 18.74
C PHE A 355 -16.33 -7.32 20.13
N GLY A 356 -16.99 -8.45 20.35
CA GLY A 356 -16.88 -9.21 21.60
C GLY A 356 -15.46 -9.73 21.84
N LEU A 357 -14.73 -10.11 20.77
CA LEU A 357 -13.34 -10.57 20.86
C LEU A 357 -12.36 -9.47 21.28
N LEU A 358 -12.67 -8.17 21.12
CA LEU A 358 -11.86 -7.07 21.63
C LEU A 358 -11.69 -7.15 23.16
N LEU A 359 -12.72 -7.63 23.87
CA LEU A 359 -12.68 -7.79 25.32
C LEU A 359 -11.61 -8.78 25.80
N LYS A 360 -11.16 -9.71 24.95
CA LYS A 360 -10.08 -10.66 25.29
C LYS A 360 -8.73 -9.98 25.58
N ARG A 361 -8.59 -8.71 25.24
CA ARG A 361 -7.45 -7.89 25.65
C ARG A 361 -7.46 -7.59 27.14
N TYR A 362 -8.65 -7.52 27.75
CA TYR A 362 -8.85 -7.07 29.14
C TYR A 362 -9.27 -8.20 30.07
N THR A 363 -9.91 -9.25 29.56
CA THR A 363 -10.38 -10.38 30.37
C THR A 363 -10.41 -11.68 29.54
N ASN A 364 -10.18 -12.81 30.23
CA ASN A 364 -10.42 -14.13 29.64
C ASN A 364 -11.91 -14.52 29.71
N ASP A 365 -12.65 -13.98 30.69
CA ASP A 365 -14.09 -14.20 30.87
C ASP A 365 -14.85 -13.05 30.23
N VAL A 366 -15.06 -13.16 28.92
CA VAL A 366 -15.75 -12.14 28.11
C VAL A 366 -17.22 -11.99 28.54
N ALA A 367 -17.85 -13.09 28.95
CA ALA A 367 -19.27 -13.06 29.35
C ALA A 367 -19.52 -12.14 30.58
N ASN A 368 -18.55 -11.99 31.45
CA ASN A 368 -18.63 -11.18 32.65
C ASN A 368 -17.77 -9.91 32.59
N ALA A 369 -17.46 -9.39 31.40
CA ALA A 369 -16.71 -8.16 31.24
C ALA A 369 -17.45 -6.96 31.88
N THR A 370 -16.70 -6.11 32.57
CA THR A 370 -17.23 -4.94 33.26
C THR A 370 -17.50 -3.77 32.29
N PRO A 371 -18.37 -2.81 32.65
CA PRO A 371 -18.60 -1.60 31.87
C PRO A 371 -17.30 -0.81 31.56
N ASP A 372 -16.35 -0.76 32.48
CA ASP A 372 -15.03 -0.13 32.26
C ASP A 372 -14.21 -0.86 31.16
N MET A 373 -14.28 -2.18 31.11
CA MET A 373 -13.63 -2.97 30.04
C MET A 373 -14.29 -2.73 28.69
N ILE A 374 -15.63 -2.61 28.65
CA ILE A 374 -16.39 -2.29 27.44
C ILE A 374 -16.01 -0.89 26.94
N GLU A 375 -15.94 0.09 27.82
CA GLU A 375 -15.52 1.46 27.48
C GLU A 375 -14.11 1.47 26.86
N LYS A 376 -13.13 0.82 27.50
CA LYS A 376 -11.77 0.71 26.99
C LYS A 376 -11.70 0.02 25.63
N ALA A 377 -12.42 -1.08 25.46
CA ALA A 377 -12.48 -1.81 24.19
C ALA A 377 -13.14 -0.97 23.07
N ALA A 378 -14.13 -0.15 23.39
CA ALA A 378 -14.74 0.76 22.43
C ALA A 378 -13.79 1.88 22.00
N LEU A 379 -13.03 2.44 22.95
CA LEU A 379 -11.98 3.42 22.64
C LEU A 379 -10.85 2.85 21.78
N ASP A 380 -10.49 1.59 21.99
CA ASP A 380 -9.50 0.90 21.15
C ASP A 380 -9.90 0.83 19.66
N THR A 381 -11.20 0.92 19.34
CA THR A 381 -11.66 0.88 17.93
C THR A 381 -11.28 2.11 17.11
N ILE A 382 -10.84 3.18 17.77
CA ILE A 382 -10.47 4.43 17.12
C ILE A 382 -8.94 4.49 16.97
N PRO A 383 -8.42 4.56 15.74
CA PRO A 383 -6.99 4.79 15.53
C PRO A 383 -6.61 6.21 15.99
N SER A 384 -5.36 6.41 16.44
CA SER A 384 -4.86 7.74 16.84
C SER A 384 -5.04 8.75 15.71
N VAL A 385 -5.72 9.85 16.01
CA VAL A 385 -6.21 10.83 15.03
C VAL A 385 -5.07 11.66 14.46
N THR A 386 -4.17 12.15 15.32
CA THR A 386 -3.09 13.06 14.91
C THR A 386 -2.18 12.46 13.83
N PRO A 387 -1.61 11.25 14.01
CA PRO A 387 -0.79 10.65 12.96
C PRO A 387 -1.58 10.27 11.72
N MET A 388 -2.85 9.86 11.86
CA MET A 388 -3.72 9.55 10.71
C MET A 388 -3.98 10.80 9.87
N TYR A 389 -4.35 11.89 10.51
CA TYR A 389 -4.63 13.17 9.87
C TYR A 389 -3.43 13.67 9.06
N TRP A 390 -2.25 13.73 9.69
CA TRP A 390 -1.05 14.28 9.04
C TRP A 390 -0.48 13.35 7.96
N SER A 391 -0.54 12.04 8.16
CA SER A 391 -0.11 11.08 7.13
C SER A 391 -0.97 11.17 5.88
N PHE A 392 -2.29 11.30 6.04
CA PHE A 392 -3.18 11.50 4.90
C PHE A 392 -2.87 12.78 4.13
N ARG A 393 -2.64 13.91 4.82
CA ARG A 393 -2.23 15.18 4.18
C ARG A 393 -0.86 15.09 3.50
N ALA A 394 0.09 14.39 4.10
CA ALA A 394 1.41 14.15 3.50
C ALA A 394 1.29 13.33 2.20
N MET A 395 0.46 12.29 2.20
CA MET A 395 0.18 11.47 1.01
C MET A 395 -0.42 12.31 -0.11
N VAL A 396 -1.53 12.99 0.16
CA VAL A 396 -2.27 13.78 -0.83
C VAL A 396 -1.43 14.97 -1.33
N GLY A 397 -0.79 15.70 -0.41
CA GLY A 397 0.06 16.86 -0.75
C GLY A 397 1.24 16.47 -1.64
N SER A 398 1.91 15.35 -1.33
CA SER A 398 3.00 14.82 -2.16
C SER A 398 2.49 14.37 -3.54
N GLY A 399 1.33 13.73 -3.61
CA GLY A 399 0.69 13.33 -4.86
C GLY A 399 0.37 14.51 -5.77
N LEU A 400 -0.26 15.57 -5.23
CA LEU A 400 -0.57 16.79 -5.97
C LEU A 400 0.70 17.55 -6.40
N ALA A 401 1.73 17.61 -5.55
CA ALA A 401 3.01 18.21 -5.91
C ALA A 401 3.67 17.47 -7.08
N MET A 402 3.63 16.13 -7.09
CA MET A 402 4.13 15.33 -8.21
C MET A 402 3.33 15.57 -9.49
N ALA A 403 2.00 15.59 -9.42
CA ALA A 403 1.14 15.92 -10.57
C ALA A 403 1.48 17.27 -11.18
N PHE A 404 1.70 18.29 -10.35
CA PHE A 404 2.14 19.61 -10.78
C PHE A 404 3.50 19.55 -11.52
N VAL A 405 4.48 18.82 -10.96
CA VAL A 405 5.80 18.64 -11.59
C VAL A 405 5.69 17.91 -12.93
N PHE A 406 4.83 16.89 -13.05
CA PHE A 406 4.60 16.19 -14.31
C PHE A 406 3.98 17.11 -15.39
N ILE A 407 2.94 17.85 -15.04
CA ILE A 407 2.25 18.74 -15.98
C ILE A 407 3.20 19.82 -16.50
N LEU A 408 3.89 20.54 -15.61
CA LEU A 408 4.85 21.56 -16.01
C LEU A 408 6.03 20.96 -16.78
N GLY A 409 6.53 19.81 -16.34
CA GLY A 409 7.61 19.08 -17.02
C GLY A 409 7.22 18.71 -18.44
N LEU A 410 6.00 18.20 -18.64
CA LEU A 410 5.48 17.87 -19.96
C LEU A 410 5.35 19.11 -20.86
N VAL A 411 4.80 20.19 -20.34
CA VAL A 411 4.67 21.46 -21.08
C VAL A 411 6.04 21.97 -21.55
N PHE A 412 7.05 22.01 -20.68
CA PHE A 412 8.38 22.46 -21.06
C PHE A 412 9.09 21.48 -22.01
N ALA A 413 8.86 20.17 -21.84
CA ALA A 413 9.41 19.15 -22.74
C ALA A 413 8.78 19.22 -24.15
N MET A 414 7.47 19.46 -24.26
CA MET A 414 6.78 19.65 -25.55
C MET A 414 7.25 20.90 -26.28
N LYS A 415 7.45 22.00 -25.55
CA LYS A 415 8.03 23.24 -26.09
C LYS A 415 9.53 23.14 -26.38
N ASN A 416 10.17 22.00 -26.08
CA ASN A 416 11.62 21.75 -26.19
C ASN A 416 12.50 22.76 -25.42
N THR A 417 11.95 23.43 -24.41
CA THR A 417 12.63 24.46 -23.58
C THR A 417 13.14 23.93 -22.25
N ILE A 418 12.85 22.67 -21.90
CA ILE A 418 13.13 22.07 -20.60
C ILE A 418 14.59 22.23 -20.16
N HIS A 419 15.56 22.07 -21.07
CA HIS A 419 16.98 22.15 -20.77
C HIS A 419 17.47 23.58 -20.42
N GLU A 420 16.68 24.59 -20.72
CA GLU A 420 16.94 25.99 -20.39
C GLU A 420 16.36 26.38 -19.01
N LYS A 421 15.36 25.66 -18.54
CA LYS A 421 14.64 25.96 -17.30
C LYS A 421 15.35 25.35 -16.07
N ARG A 422 16.55 25.90 -15.75
CA ARG A 422 17.37 25.36 -14.66
C ARG A 422 16.66 25.31 -13.30
N TRP A 423 15.80 26.29 -13.00
CA TRP A 423 15.03 26.28 -11.77
C TRP A 423 14.08 25.07 -11.70
N PHE A 424 13.42 24.76 -12.81
CA PHE A 424 12.48 23.64 -12.89
C PHE A 424 13.24 22.27 -12.86
N LEU A 425 14.41 22.17 -13.50
CA LEU A 425 15.24 20.99 -13.40
C LEU A 425 15.69 20.71 -11.95
N ARG A 426 15.97 21.78 -11.17
CA ARG A 426 16.25 21.63 -9.74
C ARG A 426 15.01 21.17 -8.96
N LEU A 427 13.83 21.74 -9.28
CA LEU A 427 12.57 21.30 -8.67
C LEU A 427 12.29 19.82 -8.98
N ALA A 428 12.44 19.39 -10.24
CA ALA A 428 12.28 17.99 -10.63
C ALA A 428 13.27 17.04 -9.92
N LEU A 429 14.51 17.50 -9.69
CA LEU A 429 15.47 16.73 -8.91
C LEU A 429 15.09 16.67 -7.42
N LEU A 430 14.65 17.77 -6.83
CA LEU A 430 14.22 17.84 -5.43
C LEU A 430 12.91 17.09 -5.17
N SER A 431 12.09 16.84 -6.20
CA SER A 431 10.87 16.05 -6.07
C SER A 431 11.13 14.53 -5.92
N LEU A 432 12.38 14.08 -6.05
CA LEU A 432 12.75 12.66 -5.96
C LEU A 432 12.21 11.93 -4.71
N PRO A 433 12.21 12.48 -3.49
CA PRO A 433 11.67 11.79 -2.32
C PRO A 433 10.14 11.76 -2.22
N LEU A 434 9.42 12.61 -2.95
CA LEU A 434 7.96 12.76 -2.81
C LEU A 434 7.17 11.45 -3.01
N PRO A 435 7.47 10.60 -4.01
CA PRO A 435 6.70 9.37 -4.19
C PRO A 435 6.85 8.40 -3.00
N TRP A 436 8.03 8.29 -2.40
CA TRP A 436 8.22 7.45 -1.21
C TRP A 436 7.49 8.02 0.00
N ILE A 437 7.53 9.34 0.21
CA ILE A 437 6.73 10.00 1.26
C ILE A 437 5.23 9.70 1.05
N ALA A 438 4.74 9.79 -0.18
CA ALA A 438 3.35 9.50 -0.50
C ALA A 438 2.98 8.03 -0.27
N CYS A 439 3.82 7.10 -0.74
CA CYS A 439 3.57 5.66 -0.61
C CYS A 439 3.60 5.21 0.86
N GLU A 440 4.62 5.61 1.62
CA GLU A 440 4.76 5.24 3.04
C GLU A 440 3.64 5.84 3.89
N ALA A 441 3.31 7.12 3.68
CA ALA A 441 2.19 7.77 4.34
C ALA A 441 0.85 7.09 3.97
N GLY A 442 0.66 6.70 2.71
CA GLY A 442 -0.51 5.97 2.25
C GLY A 442 -0.66 4.60 2.90
N TRP A 443 0.43 3.83 3.02
CA TRP A 443 0.42 2.56 3.74
C TRP A 443 0.15 2.75 5.24
N PHE A 444 0.74 3.77 5.85
CA PHE A 444 0.43 4.10 7.25
C PHE A 444 -1.08 4.36 7.43
N VAL A 445 -1.69 5.19 6.60
CA VAL A 445 -3.14 5.45 6.64
C VAL A 445 -3.94 4.16 6.44
N ALA A 446 -3.55 3.32 5.49
CA ALA A 446 -4.28 2.09 5.19
C ALA A 446 -4.24 1.10 6.36
N GLU A 447 -3.07 0.80 6.91
CA GLU A 447 -2.85 -0.29 7.86
C GLU A 447 -2.96 0.15 9.32
N PHE A 448 -2.43 1.31 9.68
CA PHE A 448 -2.61 1.88 11.01
C PHE A 448 -4.07 2.30 11.23
N GLY A 449 -4.72 2.86 10.21
CA GLY A 449 -6.14 3.19 10.26
C GLY A 449 -7.09 1.99 10.32
N ARG A 450 -6.60 0.76 10.10
CA ARG A 450 -7.38 -0.46 10.31
C ARG A 450 -7.31 -0.97 11.75
N GLN A 451 -6.35 -0.52 12.55
CA GLN A 451 -6.24 -0.96 13.94
C GLN A 451 -7.51 -0.59 14.75
N PRO A 452 -7.94 -1.45 15.70
CA PRO A 452 -7.22 -2.61 16.27
C PRO A 452 -7.42 -3.94 15.51
N TRP A 453 -7.81 -3.90 14.26
CA TRP A 453 -8.20 -5.07 13.49
C TRP A 453 -7.07 -5.59 12.59
N THR A 454 -6.88 -6.90 12.57
CA THR A 454 -6.19 -7.59 11.46
C THR A 454 -7.15 -7.79 10.28
N ILE A 455 -8.39 -8.22 10.57
CA ILE A 455 -9.50 -8.26 9.59
C ILE A 455 -10.59 -7.37 10.15
N PHE A 456 -10.94 -6.35 9.40
CA PHE A 456 -11.84 -5.29 9.86
C PHE A 456 -13.16 -5.85 10.41
N ASN A 457 -13.52 -5.48 11.63
CA ASN A 457 -14.67 -5.92 12.40
C ASN A 457 -14.76 -7.43 12.71
N VAL A 458 -13.79 -8.25 12.28
CA VAL A 458 -13.84 -9.72 12.39
C VAL A 458 -12.77 -10.24 13.35
N LEU A 459 -11.50 -9.88 13.15
CA LEU A 459 -10.39 -10.42 13.93
C LEU A 459 -9.52 -9.30 14.52
N PRO A 460 -9.51 -9.14 15.84
CA PRO A 460 -8.60 -8.22 16.52
C PRO A 460 -7.13 -8.61 16.35
N THR A 461 -6.26 -7.62 16.23
CA THR A 461 -4.82 -7.81 16.02
C THR A 461 -4.14 -8.56 17.16
N HIS A 462 -4.55 -8.33 18.40
CA HIS A 462 -3.98 -9.03 19.56
C HIS A 462 -4.29 -10.53 19.59
N LEU A 463 -5.26 -11.03 18.82
CA LEU A 463 -5.57 -12.44 18.67
C LEU A 463 -4.94 -13.09 17.44
N SER A 464 -4.19 -12.33 16.65
CA SER A 464 -3.64 -12.77 15.37
C SER A 464 -2.19 -13.26 15.45
N VAL A 465 -1.48 -12.90 16.54
CA VAL A 465 -0.05 -13.17 16.71
C VAL A 465 0.24 -14.62 17.10
N SER A 466 1.43 -15.11 16.75
CA SER A 466 1.93 -16.44 17.12
C SER A 466 2.24 -16.54 18.60
N SER A 467 2.35 -17.76 19.13
CA SER A 467 2.77 -18.07 20.52
C SER A 467 4.31 -18.00 20.66
N LEU A 468 4.89 -16.85 20.32
CA LEU A 468 6.31 -16.55 20.52
C LEU A 468 6.51 -15.79 21.84
N SER A 469 7.76 -15.72 22.30
CA SER A 469 8.13 -14.77 23.35
C SER A 469 8.49 -13.41 22.74
N ALA A 470 8.30 -12.33 23.51
CA ALA A 470 8.71 -10.99 23.10
C ALA A 470 10.21 -10.91 22.75
N ALA A 471 11.06 -11.69 23.44
CA ALA A 471 12.49 -11.77 23.16
C ALA A 471 12.81 -12.39 21.80
N GLU A 472 12.09 -13.43 21.37
CA GLU A 472 12.25 -14.03 20.04
C GLU A 472 11.84 -13.06 18.93
N VAL A 473 10.73 -12.34 19.12
CA VAL A 473 10.29 -11.30 18.16
C VAL A 473 11.29 -10.14 18.11
N ALA A 474 11.78 -9.66 19.25
CA ALA A 474 12.79 -8.61 19.29
C ALA A 474 14.11 -9.02 18.62
N GLY A 475 14.53 -10.29 18.82
CA GLY A 475 15.70 -10.87 18.16
C GLY A 475 15.55 -10.91 16.63
N SER A 476 14.41 -11.42 16.13
CA SER A 476 14.14 -11.48 14.69
C SER A 476 13.97 -10.08 14.08
N LEU A 477 13.31 -9.14 14.77
CA LEU A 477 13.21 -7.73 14.33
C LEU A 477 14.61 -7.09 14.18
N THR A 478 15.49 -7.30 15.15
CA THR A 478 16.87 -6.82 15.10
C THR A 478 17.60 -7.41 13.90
N GLY A 479 17.47 -8.72 13.65
CA GLY A 479 18.04 -9.40 12.50
C GLY A 479 17.56 -8.82 11.17
N PHE A 480 16.26 -8.60 11.01
CA PHE A 480 15.70 -7.96 9.81
C PHE A 480 16.18 -6.52 9.64
N ALA A 481 16.21 -5.73 10.71
CA ALA A 481 16.68 -4.34 10.64
C ALA A 481 18.14 -4.26 10.17
N ILE A 482 19.01 -5.13 10.67
CA ILE A 482 20.42 -5.20 10.24
C ILE A 482 20.52 -5.63 8.77
N LEU A 483 19.85 -6.72 8.40
CA LEU A 483 19.86 -7.25 7.03
C LEU A 483 19.36 -6.21 6.03
N TYR A 484 18.20 -5.61 6.29
CA TYR A 484 17.59 -4.66 5.37
C TYR A 484 18.39 -3.37 5.27
N THR A 485 18.96 -2.90 6.37
CA THR A 485 19.86 -1.75 6.34
C THR A 485 21.11 -2.03 5.49
N ALA A 486 21.70 -3.22 5.61
CA ALA A 486 22.82 -3.61 4.75
C ALA A 486 22.40 -3.66 3.27
N LEU A 487 21.24 -4.22 2.95
CA LEU A 487 20.71 -4.27 1.59
C LEU A 487 20.46 -2.87 1.01
N ILE A 488 19.85 -1.96 1.77
CA ILE A 488 19.63 -0.57 1.34
C ILE A 488 20.95 0.15 1.09
N VAL A 489 21.94 -0.02 1.94
CA VAL A 489 23.27 0.60 1.75
C VAL A 489 23.90 0.12 0.44
N VAL A 490 23.82 -1.19 0.16
CA VAL A 490 24.35 -1.75 -1.10
C VAL A 490 23.57 -1.20 -2.30
N GLU A 491 22.24 -1.16 -2.24
CA GLU A 491 21.43 -0.60 -3.32
C GLU A 491 21.74 0.86 -3.57
N MET A 492 21.71 1.69 -2.54
CA MET A 492 21.99 3.13 -2.67
C MET A 492 23.38 3.37 -3.26
N TYR A 493 24.37 2.59 -2.84
CA TYR A 493 25.69 2.65 -3.45
C TYR A 493 25.66 2.33 -4.95
N LEU A 494 25.00 1.25 -5.36
CA LEU A 494 24.90 0.83 -6.75
C LEU A 494 24.08 1.81 -7.59
N MET A 495 22.93 2.26 -7.08
CA MET A 495 22.05 3.22 -7.75
C MET A 495 22.75 4.56 -7.95
N ILE A 496 23.44 5.10 -6.93
CA ILE A 496 24.20 6.34 -7.03
C ILE A 496 25.37 6.18 -7.99
N LYS A 497 26.12 5.09 -7.93
CA LYS A 497 27.25 4.81 -8.81
C LYS A 497 26.83 4.74 -10.28
N LEU A 498 25.78 3.96 -10.59
CA LEU A 498 25.27 3.83 -11.96
C LEU A 498 24.53 5.09 -12.41
N GLY A 499 23.73 5.71 -11.54
CA GLY A 499 23.05 6.97 -11.82
C GLY A 499 24.02 8.11 -12.15
N LYS A 500 25.13 8.26 -11.40
CA LYS A 500 26.17 9.24 -11.72
C LYS A 500 26.87 8.98 -13.06
N LYS A 501 27.11 7.70 -13.41
CA LYS A 501 27.73 7.30 -14.66
C LYS A 501 26.76 7.46 -15.85
N GLY A 502 25.48 7.39 -15.61
CA GLY A 502 24.44 7.53 -16.63
C GLY A 502 24.52 6.47 -17.73
N PRO A 503 24.05 6.78 -18.95
CA PRO A 503 24.06 5.86 -20.08
C PRO A 503 25.46 5.41 -20.50
N SER A 504 26.54 6.10 -20.08
CA SER A 504 27.90 5.63 -20.26
C SER A 504 28.20 4.29 -19.56
N SER A 505 27.34 3.87 -18.62
CA SER A 505 27.41 2.53 -18.02
C SER A 505 27.14 1.39 -18.99
N LEU A 506 26.62 1.69 -20.18
CA LEU A 506 26.33 0.71 -21.23
C LEU A 506 27.56 0.23 -21.97
N GLY A 507 28.69 1.00 -21.99
CA GLY A 507 29.91 0.64 -22.69
C GLY A 507 29.78 0.69 -24.22
N THR A 508 29.03 1.67 -24.76
CA THR A 508 28.73 1.75 -26.21
C THR A 508 29.61 2.70 -26.99
N GLY A 509 30.49 3.45 -26.33
CA GLY A 509 31.34 4.47 -26.94
C GLY A 509 30.63 5.77 -27.32
N ARG A 510 29.33 5.91 -27.02
CA ARG A 510 28.47 7.02 -27.49
C ARG A 510 28.22 8.12 -26.48
N TYR A 511 28.44 7.86 -25.20
CA TYR A 511 28.03 8.72 -24.11
C TYR A 511 29.17 9.43 -23.42
N HIS A 512 28.86 10.48 -22.66
CA HIS A 512 29.83 11.48 -22.15
C HIS A 512 31.12 10.91 -21.54
N PHE A 513 31.01 9.97 -20.60
CA PHE A 513 32.19 9.40 -19.94
C PHE A 513 32.91 8.32 -20.77
N GLU A 514 32.40 7.96 -21.93
CA GLU A 514 33.04 7.02 -22.86
C GLU A 514 33.85 7.76 -23.90
N GLN A 515 33.45 8.99 -24.27
CA GLN A 515 34.12 9.79 -25.31
C GLN A 515 35.38 10.51 -24.81
N ASN A 516 35.52 10.64 -23.49
CA ASN A 516 36.66 11.31 -22.83
C ASN A 516 37.68 10.31 -22.28
N LYS A 517 37.70 9.09 -22.76
CA LYS A 517 38.76 8.09 -22.57
C LYS A 517 39.63 8.03 -23.85
#